data_88e4f61c48eead61bf1e2b6d0f2d4976
#
_entry.id   88e4f61c48eead61bf1e2b6d0f2d4976
#
_cell.length_a   1.000
_cell.length_b   1.000
_cell.length_c   1.000
_cell.angle_alpha   90.00
_cell.angle_beta   90.00
_cell.angle_gamma   90.00
#
_symmetry.space_group_name_H-M   'P 1'
#
loop_
_entity.id
_entity.type
_entity.pdbx_description
1 polymer ?
#
loop_
_entity_poly.entity_id
_entity_poly.type
_entity_poly.pdbx_seq_one_letter_code
_entity_poly.pdbx_strand_id
1 'polypeptide(L)'
;SPRAVADAVYDALPNGYFAIEDVERTVQSSGMAEQYPGYAVGYKNQFKASYTHLPFDPRALFKFWFASHFKVFDTYMGGDKIGHFNDMGHRYYTRYVDALADGHASEQAHAAVLEFATHDPIFSEAGVLGYLSAGAYSNGDQAANYAGFLFYRNLTEPVALKGRLRSPLAVRDGPHWRLAEHVRPDTDFFAWFVSDHWDEALNPSDYDGLMRGGMERNIRERTALILWRYRDEHDRPRPREFFLRRAQDLRTYYGADYGHGGKADELLTIAEVCFPGIVNDDGP
;
A
#
# COMPACT_ATOMS: atom_id res chain seq x y z
N SER A 1 5.77 -28.19 -0.75
CA SER A 1 5.31 -27.52 0.48
C SER A 1 4.55 -26.22 0.13
N PRO A 2 3.73 -25.65 1.03
CA PRO A 2 3.12 -24.34 0.83
C PRO A 2 4.14 -23.25 0.50
N ARG A 3 5.29 -23.26 1.17
CA ARG A 3 6.39 -22.33 0.87
C ARG A 3 6.86 -22.43 -0.58
N ALA A 4 7.05 -23.64 -1.12
CA ALA A 4 7.48 -23.80 -2.50
C ALA A 4 6.47 -23.24 -3.53
N VAL A 5 5.18 -23.22 -3.19
CA VAL A 5 4.16 -22.55 -4.03
C VAL A 5 4.34 -21.04 -3.99
N ALA A 6 4.55 -20.47 -2.79
CA ALA A 6 4.79 -19.05 -2.62
C ALA A 6 6.07 -18.60 -3.33
N ASP A 7 7.16 -19.33 -3.16
CA ASP A 7 8.44 -19.05 -3.81
C ASP A 7 8.30 -19.09 -5.34
N ALA A 8 7.59 -20.08 -5.90
CA ALA A 8 7.36 -20.18 -7.34
C ALA A 8 6.51 -19.00 -7.88
N VAL A 9 5.53 -18.53 -7.10
CA VAL A 9 4.73 -17.34 -7.48
C VAL A 9 5.60 -16.08 -7.37
N TYR A 10 6.39 -15.95 -6.33
CA TYR A 10 7.31 -14.82 -6.13
C TYR A 10 8.32 -14.72 -7.28
N ASP A 11 8.93 -15.85 -7.67
CA ASP A 11 9.90 -15.90 -8.77
C ASP A 11 9.29 -15.58 -10.14
N ALA A 12 7.98 -15.81 -10.31
CA ALA A 12 7.26 -15.52 -11.55
C ALA A 12 6.81 -14.05 -11.67
N LEU A 13 6.83 -13.29 -10.57
CA LEU A 13 6.46 -11.88 -10.52
C LEU A 13 7.75 -11.01 -10.53
N PRO A 14 7.66 -9.73 -10.89
CA PRO A 14 8.78 -8.80 -10.70
C PRO A 14 9.25 -8.85 -9.25
N ASN A 15 10.49 -9.26 -9.03
CA ASN A 15 11.07 -9.47 -7.70
C ASN A 15 12.48 -8.89 -7.60
N GLY A 16 12.98 -8.78 -6.34
CA GLY A 16 14.32 -8.27 -6.04
C GLY A 16 14.31 -6.81 -5.60
N TYR A 17 15.48 -6.35 -5.16
CA TYR A 17 15.66 -5.04 -4.52
C TYR A 17 15.19 -3.84 -5.37
N PHE A 18 15.17 -3.99 -6.69
CA PHE A 18 14.72 -2.97 -7.64
C PHE A 18 13.35 -3.29 -8.27
N ALA A 19 12.66 -4.34 -7.82
CA ALA A 19 11.37 -4.73 -8.39
C ALA A 19 10.30 -3.66 -8.22
N ILE A 20 10.33 -2.93 -7.10
CA ILE A 20 9.46 -1.78 -6.86
C ILE A 20 9.67 -0.74 -7.96
N GLU A 21 10.92 -0.40 -8.26
CA GLU A 21 11.29 0.55 -9.31
C GLU A 21 10.98 0.04 -10.72
N ASP A 22 11.10 -1.27 -10.97
CA ASP A 22 10.80 -1.86 -12.28
C ASP A 22 9.30 -1.88 -12.57
N VAL A 23 8.45 -2.16 -11.58
CA VAL A 23 7.01 -2.01 -11.69
C VAL A 23 6.64 -0.55 -11.93
N GLU A 24 7.22 0.36 -11.15
CA GLU A 24 7.03 1.80 -11.31
C GLU A 24 7.42 2.26 -12.73
N ARG A 25 8.58 1.84 -13.22
CA ARG A 25 9.05 2.15 -14.57
C ARG A 25 8.14 1.59 -15.65
N THR A 26 7.61 0.39 -15.46
CA THR A 26 6.66 -0.25 -16.38
C THR A 26 5.34 0.52 -16.43
N VAL A 27 4.83 0.95 -15.29
CA VAL A 27 3.62 1.79 -15.19
C VAL A 27 3.85 3.18 -15.82
N GLN A 28 5.06 3.73 -15.68
CA GLN A 28 5.44 5.02 -16.28
C GLN A 28 5.72 4.93 -17.78
N SER A 29 6.07 3.75 -18.30
CA SER A 29 6.30 3.58 -19.70
C SER A 29 4.98 3.77 -20.46
N SER A 30 5.03 4.56 -21.53
CA SER A 30 3.89 5.04 -22.32
C SER A 30 2.90 3.97 -22.79
N GLY A 31 3.30 2.69 -22.79
CA GLY A 31 2.46 1.60 -23.26
C GLY A 31 1.26 1.27 -22.37
N MET A 32 1.31 1.45 -21.06
CA MET A 32 0.18 1.11 -20.19
C MET A 32 -0.97 2.11 -20.28
N ALA A 33 -0.68 3.41 -20.37
CA ALA A 33 -1.72 4.42 -20.52
C ALA A 33 -2.46 4.29 -21.85
N GLU A 34 -1.77 3.78 -22.90
CA GLU A 34 -2.36 3.54 -24.22
C GLU A 34 -3.11 2.20 -24.29
N GLN A 35 -2.57 1.14 -23.65
CA GLN A 35 -3.21 -0.18 -23.63
C GLN A 35 -4.45 -0.24 -22.73
N TYR A 36 -4.48 0.57 -21.67
CA TYR A 36 -5.55 0.57 -20.69
C TYR A 36 -6.09 1.99 -20.45
N PRO A 37 -6.69 2.62 -21.49
CA PRO A 37 -7.28 3.96 -21.37
C PRO A 37 -8.39 3.93 -20.32
N GLY A 38 -8.25 4.71 -19.28
CA GLY A 38 -9.15 4.75 -18.13
C GLY A 38 -8.64 4.05 -16.87
N TYR A 39 -7.64 3.18 -16.98
CA TYR A 39 -6.98 2.56 -15.82
C TYR A 39 -5.66 3.25 -15.45
N ALA A 40 -4.92 3.73 -16.41
CA ALA A 40 -3.68 4.46 -16.18
C ALA A 40 -3.92 5.96 -16.35
N VAL A 41 -4.43 6.61 -15.35
CA VAL A 41 -4.35 8.06 -15.30
C VAL A 41 -2.95 8.41 -14.86
N GLY A 42 -2.05 8.57 -15.83
CA GLY A 42 -0.67 8.94 -15.63
C GLY A 42 -0.56 10.29 -14.95
N TYR A 43 -0.59 10.29 -13.65
CA TYR A 43 -0.28 11.47 -12.87
C TYR A 43 1.22 11.59 -12.74
N LYS A 44 1.81 12.29 -13.69
CA LYS A 44 3.17 12.75 -13.51
C LYS A 44 3.27 13.46 -12.16
N ASN A 45 3.74 12.72 -11.16
CA ASN A 45 4.41 13.24 -9.98
C ASN A 45 3.71 14.32 -9.17
N GLN A 46 2.75 13.94 -8.36
CA GLN A 46 2.38 14.79 -7.22
C GLN A 46 3.55 14.95 -6.25
N PHE A 47 4.37 13.90 -6.11
CA PHE A 47 5.44 13.81 -5.13
C PHE A 47 6.83 14.16 -5.67
N LYS A 48 7.14 13.97 -6.94
CA LYS A 48 8.42 14.39 -7.53
C LYS A 48 8.71 15.89 -7.33
N ALA A 49 7.68 16.70 -7.22
CA ALA A 49 7.84 18.14 -6.98
C ALA A 49 8.29 18.47 -5.55
N SER A 50 8.08 17.61 -4.54
CA SER A 50 8.48 17.90 -3.17
C SER A 50 9.97 17.80 -2.96
N TYR A 51 10.65 16.79 -3.53
CA TYR A 51 12.12 16.67 -3.42
C TYR A 51 12.89 17.68 -4.27
N THR A 52 12.34 18.14 -5.39
CA THR A 52 13.02 19.12 -6.25
C THR A 52 13.03 20.53 -5.69
N HIS A 53 12.24 20.81 -4.65
CA HIS A 53 12.15 22.13 -4.01
C HIS A 53 12.96 22.26 -2.70
N LEU A 54 13.65 21.21 -2.29
CA LEU A 54 14.53 21.25 -1.11
C LEU A 54 15.99 21.38 -1.60
N PRO A 55 16.56 22.57 -1.67
CA PRO A 55 17.86 22.81 -2.34
C PRO A 55 19.05 22.13 -1.64
N PHE A 56 18.87 21.53 -0.46
CA PHE A 56 19.96 20.92 0.33
C PHE A 56 19.60 19.61 1.00
N ASP A 57 18.55 18.91 0.56
CA ASP A 57 18.26 17.58 1.10
C ASP A 57 19.22 16.55 0.47
N PRO A 58 20.13 15.92 1.24
CA PRO A 58 21.03 14.89 0.72
C PRO A 58 20.28 13.67 0.16
N ARG A 59 19.00 13.44 0.55
CA ARG A 59 18.13 12.41 -0.01
C ARG A 59 17.74 12.71 -1.45
N ALA A 60 17.77 13.96 -1.89
CA ALA A 60 17.60 14.33 -3.30
C ALA A 60 18.75 13.82 -4.20
N LEU A 61 19.90 13.48 -3.63
CA LEU A 61 21.03 12.84 -4.32
C LEU A 61 20.78 11.34 -4.56
N PHE A 62 20.09 10.70 -3.65
CA PHE A 62 19.56 9.35 -3.82
C PHE A 62 18.16 9.49 -4.42
N LYS A 63 18.06 9.72 -5.71
CA LYS A 63 16.81 9.86 -6.45
C LYS A 63 15.87 8.66 -6.20
N PHE A 64 15.31 8.57 -4.99
CA PHE A 64 14.19 7.70 -4.73
C PHE A 64 13.01 8.24 -5.52
N TRP A 65 12.62 7.50 -6.50
CA TRP A 65 11.58 7.84 -7.44
C TRP A 65 10.25 7.58 -6.76
N PHE A 66 9.45 8.62 -6.57
CA PHE A 66 8.07 8.40 -6.16
C PHE A 66 7.27 7.89 -7.32
N ALA A 67 6.51 6.84 -7.06
CA ALA A 67 5.72 6.15 -8.03
C ALA A 67 4.67 7.05 -8.69
N SER A 68 4.45 6.84 -9.97
CA SER A 68 3.30 7.40 -10.66
C SER A 68 2.03 6.78 -10.09
N HIS A 69 1.03 7.62 -9.78
CA HIS A 69 -0.26 7.14 -9.36
C HIS A 69 -1.08 6.64 -10.55
N PHE A 70 -1.79 5.56 -10.34
CA PHE A 70 -2.74 5.01 -11.30
C PHE A 70 -3.97 4.47 -10.55
N LYS A 71 -5.02 4.18 -11.28
CA LYS A 71 -6.27 3.67 -10.70
C LYS A 71 -6.44 2.21 -11.06
N VAL A 72 -6.59 1.33 -10.07
CA VAL A 72 -6.85 -0.11 -10.21
C VAL A 72 -7.98 -0.50 -9.28
N PHE A 73 -8.98 -1.20 -9.79
CA PHE A 73 -10.17 -1.63 -9.03
C PHE A 73 -10.78 -0.51 -8.19
N ASP A 74 -10.93 0.67 -8.80
CA ASP A 74 -11.43 1.90 -8.19
C ASP A 74 -10.55 2.53 -7.09
N THR A 75 -9.37 2.00 -6.82
CA THR A 75 -8.41 2.55 -5.85
C THR A 75 -7.29 3.28 -6.57
N TYR A 76 -6.99 4.52 -6.14
CA TYR A 76 -5.78 5.24 -6.57
C TYR A 76 -4.60 4.78 -5.73
N MET A 77 -3.49 4.46 -6.38
CA MET A 77 -2.29 3.98 -5.69
C MET A 77 -1.01 4.38 -6.43
N GLY A 78 0.10 4.41 -5.71
CA GLY A 78 1.43 4.46 -6.30
C GLY A 78 1.82 3.12 -6.93
N GLY A 79 2.66 3.13 -7.97
CA GLY A 79 3.15 1.90 -8.61
C GLY A 79 4.02 1.05 -7.69
N ASP A 80 4.67 1.67 -6.71
CA ASP A 80 5.44 1.04 -5.64
C ASP A 80 4.61 0.06 -4.80
N LYS A 81 3.30 0.32 -4.61
CA LYS A 81 2.42 -0.57 -3.84
C LYS A 81 2.38 -2.00 -4.34
N ILE A 82 2.54 -2.20 -5.67
CA ILE A 82 2.61 -3.55 -6.25
C ILE A 82 3.93 -4.23 -5.86
N GLY A 83 5.02 -3.47 -5.83
CA GLY A 83 6.31 -3.97 -5.33
C GLY A 83 6.26 -4.33 -3.85
N HIS A 84 5.70 -3.46 -3.02
CA HIS A 84 5.46 -3.71 -1.60
C HIS A 84 4.61 -4.95 -1.38
N PHE A 85 3.49 -5.07 -2.09
CA PHE A 85 2.64 -6.26 -2.06
C PHE A 85 3.40 -7.53 -2.40
N ASN A 86 4.22 -7.53 -3.43
CA ASN A 86 4.93 -8.71 -3.87
C ASN A 86 6.14 -9.01 -2.98
N ASP A 87 7.11 -8.09 -2.88
CA ASP A 87 8.38 -8.36 -2.20
C ASP A 87 8.22 -8.44 -0.67
N MET A 88 7.68 -7.40 -0.06
CA MET A 88 7.49 -7.39 1.39
C MET A 88 6.42 -8.38 1.84
N GLY A 89 5.36 -8.56 1.06
CA GLY A 89 4.37 -9.60 1.32
C GLY A 89 4.96 -11.00 1.36
N HIS A 90 5.87 -11.33 0.43
CA HIS A 90 6.59 -12.60 0.44
C HIS A 90 7.52 -12.74 1.66
N ARG A 91 8.24 -11.66 2.04
CA ARG A 91 9.10 -11.65 3.25
C ARG A 91 8.30 -11.90 4.52
N TYR A 92 7.13 -11.26 4.66
CA TYR A 92 6.23 -11.47 5.79
C TYR A 92 5.72 -12.92 5.82
N TYR A 93 5.36 -13.47 4.66
CA TYR A 93 4.94 -14.87 4.55
C TYR A 93 6.08 -15.83 4.90
N THR A 94 7.29 -15.57 4.47
CA THR A 94 8.46 -16.36 4.83
C THR A 94 8.66 -16.41 6.34
N ARG A 95 8.58 -15.26 7.02
CA ARG A 95 8.62 -15.19 8.50
C ARG A 95 7.53 -16.03 9.16
N TYR A 96 6.31 -15.93 8.63
CA TYR A 96 5.18 -16.73 9.12
C TYR A 96 5.44 -18.22 9.03
N VAL A 97 5.91 -18.70 7.87
CA VAL A 97 6.18 -20.12 7.65
C VAL A 97 7.36 -20.61 8.48
N ASP A 98 8.40 -19.80 8.65
CA ASP A 98 9.55 -20.14 9.49
C ASP A 98 9.11 -20.28 10.96
N ALA A 99 8.29 -19.36 11.48
CA ALA A 99 7.74 -19.47 12.83
C ALA A 99 6.88 -20.74 13.02
N LEU A 100 6.06 -21.09 12.02
CA LEU A 100 5.31 -22.37 12.05
C LEU A 100 6.24 -23.59 12.06
N ALA A 101 7.35 -23.55 11.31
CA ALA A 101 8.33 -24.64 11.27
C ALA A 101 9.08 -24.78 12.60
N ASP A 102 9.27 -23.67 13.32
CA ASP A 102 9.83 -23.63 14.69
C ASP A 102 8.83 -24.08 15.76
N GLY A 103 7.60 -24.48 15.37
CA GLY A 103 6.59 -25.05 16.26
C GLY A 103 5.64 -24.02 16.90
N HIS A 104 5.67 -22.76 16.46
CA HIS A 104 4.69 -21.76 16.92
C HIS A 104 3.29 -22.03 16.39
N ALA A 105 2.28 -21.72 17.18
CA ALA A 105 0.88 -21.72 16.70
C ALA A 105 0.66 -20.60 15.66
N SER A 106 -0.36 -20.72 14.84
CA SER A 106 -0.68 -19.76 13.75
C SER A 106 -0.82 -18.31 14.24
N GLU A 107 -1.44 -18.11 15.40
CA GLU A 107 -1.58 -16.79 16.03
C GLU A 107 -0.23 -16.22 16.47
N GLN A 108 0.66 -17.05 17.01
CA GLN A 108 2.01 -16.64 17.42
C GLN A 108 2.87 -16.33 16.18
N ALA A 109 2.78 -17.15 15.15
CA ALA A 109 3.47 -16.91 13.88
C ALA A 109 2.98 -15.59 13.23
N HIS A 110 1.68 -15.31 13.28
CA HIS A 110 1.12 -14.04 12.82
C HIS A 110 1.62 -12.86 13.66
N ALA A 111 1.62 -12.97 14.99
CA ALA A 111 2.17 -11.94 15.86
C ALA A 111 3.65 -11.63 15.57
N ALA A 112 4.45 -12.66 15.27
CA ALA A 112 5.85 -12.48 14.87
C ALA A 112 6.01 -11.73 13.53
N VAL A 113 5.05 -11.88 12.60
CA VAL A 113 5.00 -11.07 11.38
C VAL A 113 4.69 -9.61 11.69
N LEU A 114 3.70 -9.35 12.56
CA LEU A 114 3.36 -7.97 12.93
C LEU A 114 4.51 -7.27 13.66
N GLU A 115 5.19 -7.98 14.55
CA GLU A 115 6.39 -7.46 15.24
C GLU A 115 7.49 -7.11 14.23
N PHE A 116 7.78 -7.99 13.27
CA PHE A 116 8.72 -7.71 12.20
C PHE A 116 8.29 -6.50 11.36
N ALA A 117 7.03 -6.45 10.97
CA ALA A 117 6.49 -5.39 10.13
C ALA A 117 6.58 -3.99 10.76
N THR A 118 6.48 -3.91 12.09
CA THR A 118 6.42 -2.64 12.83
C THR A 118 7.74 -2.25 13.48
N HIS A 119 8.61 -3.21 13.82
CA HIS A 119 9.80 -2.94 14.65
C HIS A 119 11.12 -3.38 14.01
N ASP A 120 11.12 -4.06 12.85
CA ASP A 120 12.39 -4.42 12.20
C ASP A 120 13.15 -3.13 11.81
N PRO A 121 14.42 -3.00 12.23
CA PRO A 121 15.17 -1.76 12.01
C PRO A 121 15.52 -1.49 10.56
N ILE A 122 15.38 -2.47 9.67
CA ILE A 122 15.72 -2.35 8.25
C ILE A 122 14.45 -2.33 7.39
N PHE A 123 13.55 -3.30 7.60
CA PHE A 123 12.44 -3.61 6.70
C PHE A 123 11.09 -3.06 7.16
N SER A 124 10.99 -2.50 8.37
CA SER A 124 9.76 -1.80 8.77
C SER A 124 9.71 -0.40 8.15
N GLU A 125 8.50 0.15 8.04
CA GLU A 125 8.32 1.53 7.58
C GLU A 125 8.98 2.57 8.52
N ALA A 126 9.16 2.23 9.80
CA ALA A 126 9.94 3.03 10.74
C ALA A 126 11.46 2.87 10.56
N GLY A 127 11.89 1.86 9.82
CA GLY A 127 13.28 1.46 9.65
C GLY A 127 14.01 2.21 8.52
N VAL A 128 15.15 1.60 8.15
CA VAL A 128 16.06 2.18 7.14
C VAL A 128 15.39 2.29 5.75
N LEU A 129 14.59 1.31 5.36
CA LEU A 129 13.92 1.29 4.04
C LEU A 129 12.64 2.14 3.99
N GLY A 130 12.13 2.60 5.14
CA GLY A 130 10.99 3.50 5.26
C GLY A 130 11.41 4.90 5.70
N TYR A 131 10.98 5.29 6.89
CA TYR A 131 11.12 6.65 7.44
C TYR A 131 12.55 7.22 7.40
N LEU A 132 13.55 6.39 7.70
CA LEU A 132 14.96 6.87 7.74
C LEU A 132 15.51 7.19 6.34
N SER A 133 15.06 6.55 5.29
CA SER A 133 15.51 6.79 3.91
C SER A 133 14.60 7.75 3.16
N ALA A 134 13.29 7.58 3.28
CA ALA A 134 12.29 8.33 2.53
C ALA A 134 11.77 9.58 3.26
N GLY A 135 11.94 9.68 4.58
CA GLY A 135 11.36 10.73 5.41
C GLY A 135 9.85 10.63 5.54
N ALA A 136 9.30 9.46 5.26
CA ALA A 136 7.88 9.19 5.32
C ALA A 136 7.62 7.82 5.94
N TYR A 137 6.64 7.74 6.84
CA TYR A 137 6.04 6.49 7.27
C TYR A 137 4.76 6.30 6.46
N SER A 138 4.82 5.43 5.47
CA SER A 138 3.70 5.21 4.55
C SER A 138 2.75 4.13 5.09
N ASN A 139 1.57 4.54 5.53
CA ASN A 139 0.51 3.60 5.90
C ASN A 139 -0.04 2.85 4.67
N GLY A 140 0.09 3.43 3.47
CA GLY A 140 -0.24 2.78 2.21
C GLY A 140 0.70 1.60 1.90
N ASP A 141 2.02 1.77 2.14
CA ASP A 141 3.03 0.71 1.95
C ASP A 141 2.82 -0.40 2.96
N GLN A 142 2.61 -0.05 4.22
CA GLN A 142 2.28 -1.01 5.26
C GLN A 142 1.05 -1.86 4.90
N ALA A 143 -0.01 -1.23 4.39
CA ALA A 143 -1.21 -1.93 3.97
C ALA A 143 -0.94 -2.85 2.76
N ALA A 144 -0.13 -2.42 1.81
CA ALA A 144 0.26 -3.23 0.66
C ALA A 144 1.11 -4.43 1.08
N ASN A 145 2.09 -4.22 1.99
CA ASN A 145 2.91 -5.29 2.59
C ASN A 145 2.02 -6.36 3.25
N TYR A 146 1.07 -5.93 4.08
CA TYR A 146 0.18 -6.85 4.79
C TYR A 146 -0.81 -7.56 3.86
N ALA A 147 -1.35 -6.87 2.86
CA ALA A 147 -2.19 -7.50 1.85
C ALA A 147 -1.42 -8.55 1.04
N GLY A 148 -0.15 -8.29 0.73
CA GLY A 148 0.75 -9.26 0.12
C GLY A 148 0.99 -10.49 0.99
N PHE A 149 1.21 -10.31 2.29
CA PHE A 149 1.28 -11.42 3.24
C PHE A 149 0.02 -12.28 3.20
N LEU A 150 -1.16 -11.67 3.23
CA LEU A 150 -2.42 -12.39 3.12
C LEU A 150 -2.59 -13.09 1.76
N PHE A 151 -2.09 -12.50 0.68
CA PHE A 151 -2.06 -13.13 -0.65
C PHE A 151 -1.22 -14.40 -0.65
N TYR A 152 0.01 -14.34 -0.16
CA TYR A 152 0.89 -15.52 -0.12
C TYR A 152 0.33 -16.62 0.79
N ARG A 153 -0.32 -16.27 1.89
CA ARG A 153 -1.09 -17.23 2.70
C ARG A 153 -2.24 -17.83 1.90
N ASN A 154 -2.99 -16.98 1.19
CA ASN A 154 -4.15 -17.42 0.42
C ASN A 154 -3.80 -18.33 -0.76
N LEU A 155 -2.53 -18.42 -1.15
CA LEU A 155 -2.13 -19.42 -2.15
C LEU A 155 -2.52 -20.83 -1.69
N THR A 156 -2.37 -21.16 -0.42
CA THR A 156 -2.56 -22.53 0.09
C THR A 156 -3.45 -22.63 1.32
N GLU A 157 -3.86 -21.52 1.93
CA GLU A 157 -4.69 -21.44 3.12
C GLU A 157 -5.90 -20.53 2.89
N PRO A 158 -7.04 -20.76 3.55
CA PRO A 158 -8.11 -19.79 3.56
C PRO A 158 -7.70 -18.56 4.37
N VAL A 159 -8.06 -17.36 3.90
CA VAL A 159 -7.82 -16.10 4.61
C VAL A 159 -9.08 -15.26 4.75
N ALA A 160 -9.23 -14.62 5.90
CA ALA A 160 -10.26 -13.61 6.10
C ALA A 160 -9.80 -12.28 5.48
N LEU A 161 -10.58 -11.73 4.56
CA LEU A 161 -10.25 -10.52 3.84
C LEU A 161 -11.51 -9.68 3.60
N LYS A 162 -11.51 -8.43 4.07
CA LYS A 162 -12.67 -7.52 3.96
C LYS A 162 -13.96 -8.15 4.48
N GLY A 163 -13.91 -8.82 5.64
CA GLY A 163 -15.05 -9.47 6.27
C GLY A 163 -15.55 -10.76 5.57
N ARG A 164 -14.79 -11.29 4.60
CA ARG A 164 -15.13 -12.53 3.89
C ARG A 164 -13.98 -13.52 3.97
N LEU A 165 -14.33 -14.80 4.19
CA LEU A 165 -13.37 -15.88 4.08
C LEU A 165 -13.14 -16.21 2.60
N ARG A 166 -11.89 -16.14 2.16
CA ARG A 166 -11.47 -16.50 0.79
C ARG A 166 -10.85 -17.89 0.81
N SER A 167 -11.31 -18.73 -0.09
CA SER A 167 -10.75 -20.07 -0.29
C SER A 167 -9.33 -19.98 -0.87
N PRO A 168 -8.48 -20.99 -0.64
CA PRO A 168 -7.15 -21.04 -1.21
C PRO A 168 -7.15 -20.96 -2.74
N LEU A 169 -6.17 -20.26 -3.31
CA LEU A 169 -6.00 -20.14 -4.76
C LEU A 169 -5.43 -21.40 -5.41
N ALA A 170 -4.70 -22.23 -4.64
CA ALA A 170 -4.17 -23.51 -5.06
C ALA A 170 -4.59 -24.60 -4.08
N VAL A 171 -4.77 -25.79 -4.59
CA VAL A 171 -5.13 -26.99 -3.81
C VAL A 171 -4.15 -28.11 -4.07
N ARG A 172 -3.99 -28.95 -3.07
CA ARG A 172 -3.09 -30.12 -3.18
C ARG A 172 -3.78 -31.21 -4.00
N ASP A 173 -3.00 -31.79 -4.93
CA ASP A 173 -3.42 -32.91 -5.77
C ASP A 173 -2.31 -33.96 -5.75
N GLY A 174 -2.44 -34.92 -4.84
CA GLY A 174 -1.37 -35.88 -4.56
C GLY A 174 -0.06 -35.20 -4.15
N PRO A 175 1.05 -35.44 -4.86
CA PRO A 175 2.33 -34.79 -4.58
C PRO A 175 2.44 -33.37 -5.16
N HIS A 176 1.50 -32.94 -6.00
CA HIS A 176 1.52 -31.68 -6.74
C HIS A 176 0.56 -30.65 -6.17
N TRP A 177 0.69 -29.42 -6.64
CA TRP A 177 -0.26 -28.33 -6.43
C TRP A 177 -0.88 -27.96 -7.77
N ARG A 178 -2.15 -27.64 -7.78
CA ARG A 178 -2.87 -27.10 -8.94
C ARG A 178 -3.71 -25.88 -8.53
N LEU A 179 -4.05 -25.04 -9.48
CA LEU A 179 -5.01 -23.98 -9.22
C LEU A 179 -6.35 -24.56 -8.77
N ALA A 180 -6.98 -23.92 -7.81
CA ALA A 180 -8.31 -24.27 -7.38
C ALA A 180 -9.31 -24.02 -8.52
N GLU A 181 -10.40 -24.80 -8.57
CA GLU A 181 -11.36 -24.75 -9.68
C GLU A 181 -12.05 -23.39 -9.86
N HIS A 182 -12.16 -22.62 -8.77
CA HIS A 182 -12.72 -21.27 -8.80
C HIS A 182 -11.75 -20.21 -9.32
N VAL A 183 -10.46 -20.54 -9.49
CA VAL A 183 -9.43 -19.64 -10.04
C VAL A 183 -9.28 -19.91 -11.52
N ARG A 184 -9.71 -18.95 -12.32
CA ARG A 184 -9.64 -19.01 -13.79
C ARG A 184 -8.81 -17.84 -14.31
N PRO A 185 -8.38 -17.86 -15.58
CA PRO A 185 -7.61 -16.75 -16.19
C PRO A 185 -8.33 -15.40 -16.13
N ASP A 186 -9.66 -15.41 -16.07
CA ASP A 186 -10.53 -14.24 -15.97
C ASP A 186 -10.97 -13.89 -14.54
N THR A 187 -10.42 -14.59 -13.53
CA THR A 187 -10.75 -14.31 -12.14
C THR A 187 -9.92 -13.15 -11.62
N ASP A 188 -10.56 -12.05 -11.29
CA ASP A 188 -9.94 -10.86 -10.67
C ASP A 188 -9.58 -11.09 -9.18
N PHE A 189 -8.83 -12.18 -8.89
CA PHE A 189 -8.46 -12.48 -7.49
C PHE A 189 -7.62 -11.37 -6.85
N PHE A 190 -6.83 -10.66 -7.63
CA PHE A 190 -6.02 -9.54 -7.14
C PHE A 190 -6.89 -8.40 -6.59
N ALA A 191 -8.07 -8.17 -7.15
CA ALA A 191 -9.04 -7.19 -6.67
C ALA A 191 -9.47 -7.44 -5.21
N TRP A 192 -9.35 -8.67 -4.71
CA TRP A 192 -9.68 -8.97 -3.33
C TRP A 192 -8.73 -8.30 -2.33
N PHE A 193 -7.49 -8.09 -2.73
CA PHE A 193 -6.41 -7.55 -1.89
C PHE A 193 -6.27 -6.04 -2.01
N VAL A 194 -6.62 -5.46 -3.16
CA VAL A 194 -6.58 -4.00 -3.37
C VAL A 194 -7.73 -3.33 -2.65
N SER A 195 -7.45 -2.26 -1.92
CA SER A 195 -8.46 -1.43 -1.23
C SER A 195 -7.93 -0.02 -1.00
N ASP A 196 -8.80 0.87 -0.53
CA ASP A 196 -8.45 2.26 -0.20
C ASP A 196 -7.34 2.37 0.86
N HIS A 197 -6.96 1.28 1.55
CA HIS A 197 -5.75 1.28 2.39
C HIS A 197 -4.47 1.54 1.59
N TRP A 198 -4.47 1.28 0.28
CA TRP A 198 -3.31 1.52 -0.60
C TRP A 198 -3.28 2.95 -1.15
N ASP A 199 -4.35 3.71 -0.94
CA ASP A 199 -4.48 5.08 -1.40
C ASP A 199 -3.96 6.05 -0.34
N GLU A 200 -2.77 6.57 -0.53
CA GLU A 200 -2.11 7.48 0.42
C GLU A 200 -2.85 8.82 0.61
N ALA A 201 -3.75 9.18 -0.28
CA ALA A 201 -4.58 10.36 -0.10
C ALA A 201 -5.76 10.10 0.85
N LEU A 202 -6.21 8.84 0.96
CA LEU A 202 -7.29 8.43 1.87
C LEU A 202 -6.73 7.80 3.15
N ASN A 203 -5.60 7.09 3.04
CA ASN A 203 -4.88 6.46 4.14
C ASN A 203 -3.62 7.29 4.44
N PRO A 204 -3.71 8.27 5.34
CA PRO A 204 -2.70 9.31 5.50
C PRO A 204 -1.38 8.74 6.04
N SER A 205 -0.27 9.34 5.60
CA SER A 205 1.09 9.01 6.02
C SER A 205 1.64 10.08 6.97
N ASP A 206 2.63 9.69 7.79
CA ASP A 206 3.45 10.60 8.58
C ASP A 206 4.69 11.00 7.77
N TYR A 207 5.00 12.29 7.78
CA TYR A 207 6.17 12.84 7.09
C TYR A 207 7.06 13.59 8.07
N ASP A 208 8.37 13.47 7.93
CA ASP A 208 9.30 14.29 8.71
C ASP A 208 9.10 15.80 8.43
N GLY A 209 9.57 16.65 9.35
CA GLY A 209 9.31 18.09 9.29
C GLY A 209 9.77 18.77 8.00
N LEU A 210 10.81 18.25 7.32
CA LEU A 210 11.29 18.77 6.06
C LEU A 210 10.36 18.36 4.90
N MET A 211 9.94 17.11 4.89
CA MET A 211 9.05 16.56 3.88
C MET A 211 7.63 17.09 4.02
N ARG A 212 7.11 17.17 5.25
CA ARG A 212 5.74 17.59 5.54
C ARG A 212 5.37 18.92 4.87
N GLY A 213 6.21 19.95 5.05
CA GLY A 213 5.94 21.28 4.46
C GLY A 213 5.90 21.27 2.93
N GLY A 214 6.73 20.44 2.29
CA GLY A 214 6.74 20.23 0.84
C GLY A 214 5.48 19.50 0.37
N MET A 215 5.11 18.44 1.07
CA MET A 215 3.92 17.64 0.78
C MET A 215 2.63 18.44 0.95
N GLU A 216 2.50 19.16 2.06
CA GLU A 216 1.35 20.05 2.31
C GLU A 216 1.17 21.08 1.20
N ARG A 217 2.25 21.74 0.79
CA ARG A 217 2.24 22.70 -0.31
C ARG A 217 1.77 22.06 -1.62
N ASN A 218 2.31 20.89 -1.97
CA ASN A 218 1.95 20.18 -3.18
C ASN A 218 0.47 19.75 -3.19
N ILE A 219 -0.04 19.27 -2.08
CA ILE A 219 -1.45 18.93 -1.93
C ILE A 219 -2.30 20.18 -2.09
N ARG A 220 -1.94 21.29 -1.44
CA ARG A 220 -2.65 22.57 -1.50
C ARG A 220 -2.71 23.13 -2.93
N GLU A 221 -1.59 23.12 -3.64
CA GLU A 221 -1.54 23.58 -5.05
C GLU A 221 -2.39 22.72 -5.99
N ARG A 222 -2.66 21.48 -5.61
CA ARG A 222 -3.42 20.52 -6.41
C ARG A 222 -4.81 20.19 -5.85
N THR A 223 -5.29 20.97 -4.90
CA THR A 223 -6.58 20.76 -4.25
C THR A 223 -7.71 20.50 -5.27
N ALA A 224 -7.83 21.33 -6.32
CA ALA A 224 -8.86 21.17 -7.34
C ALA A 224 -8.79 19.80 -8.05
N LEU A 225 -7.57 19.33 -8.37
CA LEU A 225 -7.35 18.03 -9.00
C LEU A 225 -7.68 16.88 -8.05
N ILE A 226 -7.26 16.99 -6.80
CA ILE A 226 -7.53 15.98 -5.76
C ILE A 226 -9.04 15.85 -5.54
N LEU A 227 -9.74 16.97 -5.32
CA LEU A 227 -11.18 16.95 -5.12
C LEU A 227 -11.94 16.48 -6.37
N TRP A 228 -11.40 16.72 -7.57
CA TRP A 228 -11.96 16.17 -8.80
C TRP A 228 -11.86 14.64 -8.87
N ARG A 229 -10.80 14.04 -8.32
CA ARG A 229 -10.63 12.57 -8.28
C ARG A 229 -11.64 11.89 -7.37
N TYR A 230 -11.89 12.50 -6.21
CA TYR A 230 -12.76 11.93 -5.19
C TYR A 230 -14.15 12.55 -5.31
N ARG A 231 -14.87 12.20 -6.41
CA ARG A 231 -16.25 12.60 -6.63
C ARG A 231 -17.21 11.50 -6.21
N ASP A 232 -18.45 11.92 -5.90
CA ASP A 232 -19.53 10.97 -5.65
C ASP A 232 -20.15 10.46 -6.98
N GLU A 233 -21.14 9.60 -6.88
CA GLU A 233 -21.89 9.06 -8.02
C GLU A 233 -22.67 10.11 -8.83
N HIS A 234 -22.80 11.32 -8.32
CA HIS A 234 -23.40 12.47 -8.99
C HIS A 234 -22.36 13.47 -9.50
N ASP A 235 -21.11 13.06 -9.59
CA ASP A 235 -19.97 13.88 -10.05
C ASP A 235 -19.69 15.13 -9.19
N ARG A 236 -20.07 15.12 -7.90
CA ARG A 236 -19.83 16.19 -6.95
C ARG A 236 -18.58 15.91 -6.13
N PRO A 237 -17.72 16.91 -5.85
CA PRO A 237 -16.58 16.72 -4.95
C PRO A 237 -17.02 16.19 -3.58
N ARG A 238 -16.32 15.21 -3.06
CA ARG A 238 -16.56 14.71 -1.71
C ARG A 238 -16.29 15.81 -0.68
N PRO A 239 -17.11 15.95 0.36
CA PRO A 239 -16.91 16.95 1.41
C PRO A 239 -15.77 16.54 2.36
N ARG A 240 -15.33 17.50 3.19
CA ARG A 240 -14.26 17.30 4.20
C ARG A 240 -14.52 16.08 5.10
N GLU A 241 -15.76 15.93 5.54
CA GLU A 241 -16.18 14.84 6.44
C GLU A 241 -16.03 13.45 5.83
N PHE A 242 -16.08 13.34 4.51
CA PHE A 242 -15.77 12.09 3.81
C PHE A 242 -14.32 11.69 4.06
N PHE A 243 -13.36 12.60 3.88
CA PHE A 243 -11.95 12.33 4.06
C PHE A 243 -11.59 12.04 5.52
N LEU A 244 -12.19 12.74 6.47
CA LEU A 244 -12.01 12.49 7.90
C LEU A 244 -12.49 11.08 8.28
N ARG A 245 -13.72 10.72 7.88
CA ARG A 245 -14.25 9.38 8.15
C ARG A 245 -13.40 8.32 7.47
N ARG A 246 -13.00 8.56 6.23
CA ARG A 246 -12.21 7.57 5.48
C ARG A 246 -10.85 7.32 6.13
N ALA A 247 -10.14 8.38 6.53
CA ALA A 247 -8.90 8.24 7.29
C ALA A 247 -9.10 7.48 8.61
N GLN A 248 -10.25 7.69 9.29
CA GLN A 248 -10.59 6.94 10.52
C GLN A 248 -10.89 5.47 10.24
N ASP A 249 -11.69 5.18 9.19
CA ASP A 249 -12.05 3.80 8.80
C ASP A 249 -10.83 2.97 8.40
N LEU A 250 -9.80 3.63 7.83
CA LEU A 250 -8.59 2.99 7.34
C LEU A 250 -7.51 2.79 8.42
N ARG A 251 -7.79 3.14 9.68
CA ARG A 251 -6.83 3.00 10.79
C ARG A 251 -6.44 1.57 11.10
N THR A 252 -7.25 0.59 10.71
CA THR A 252 -6.97 -0.83 10.90
C THR A 252 -6.91 -1.54 9.56
N TYR A 253 -5.91 -2.42 9.39
CA TYR A 253 -5.76 -3.17 8.15
C TYR A 253 -6.64 -4.42 8.19
N TYR A 254 -7.76 -4.36 7.47
CA TYR A 254 -8.70 -5.49 7.35
C TYR A 254 -9.19 -6.08 8.69
N GLY A 255 -9.27 -5.25 9.74
CA GLY A 255 -9.69 -5.67 11.08
C GLY A 255 -8.58 -6.27 11.94
N ALA A 256 -7.34 -6.29 11.45
CA ALA A 256 -6.19 -6.68 12.26
C ALA A 256 -5.74 -5.55 13.19
N ASP A 257 -5.16 -5.90 14.35
CA ASP A 257 -4.49 -4.97 15.30
C ASP A 257 -3.18 -4.39 14.73
N TYR A 258 -3.13 -4.22 13.45
CA TYR A 258 -2.05 -3.70 12.65
C TYR A 258 -2.57 -2.44 11.96
N GLY A 259 -2.57 -1.35 12.71
CA GLY A 259 -3.17 -0.10 12.29
C GLY A 259 -2.16 0.93 11.81
N HIS A 260 -2.60 2.19 11.73
CA HIS A 260 -1.72 3.29 11.41
C HIS A 260 -0.52 3.32 12.36
N GLY A 261 0.67 3.37 11.76
CA GLY A 261 1.92 3.65 12.44
C GLY A 261 2.35 5.10 12.24
N GLY A 262 3.58 5.39 12.65
CA GLY A 262 4.09 6.75 12.67
C GLY A 262 3.53 7.55 13.84
N LYS A 263 3.60 8.88 13.74
CA LYS A 263 3.05 9.77 14.76
C LYS A 263 1.61 10.13 14.41
N ALA A 264 0.66 9.50 15.06
CA ALA A 264 -0.76 9.61 14.75
C ALA A 264 -1.29 11.05 14.71
N ASP A 265 -0.73 11.94 15.55
CA ASP A 265 -1.10 13.36 15.62
C ASP A 265 -0.44 14.20 14.52
N GLU A 266 0.49 13.63 13.77
CA GLU A 266 1.24 14.31 12.71
C GLU A 266 0.90 13.78 11.30
N LEU A 267 -0.12 12.92 11.16
CA LEU A 267 -0.56 12.43 9.85
C LEU A 267 -1.05 13.58 8.96
N LEU A 268 -0.61 13.61 7.72
CA LEU A 268 -1.00 14.62 6.75
C LEU A 268 -2.26 14.18 6.02
N THR A 269 -3.37 14.89 6.21
CA THR A 269 -4.66 14.52 5.64
C THR A 269 -5.15 15.46 4.56
N ILE A 270 -5.90 14.94 3.60
CA ILE A 270 -6.64 15.75 2.61
C ILE A 270 -7.63 16.69 3.30
N ALA A 271 -8.26 16.24 4.40
CA ALA A 271 -9.21 17.01 5.14
C ALA A 271 -8.63 18.31 5.74
N GLU A 272 -7.35 18.26 6.14
CA GLU A 272 -6.66 19.43 6.69
C GLU A 272 -6.16 20.38 5.59
N VAL A 273 -5.57 19.80 4.55
CA VAL A 273 -4.86 20.61 3.55
C VAL A 273 -5.77 21.18 2.48
N CYS A 274 -6.75 20.41 2.02
CA CYS A 274 -7.66 20.84 0.94
C CYS A 274 -8.85 21.68 1.43
N PHE A 275 -9.11 21.72 2.75
CA PHE A 275 -10.23 22.46 3.35
C PHE A 275 -9.75 23.43 4.45
N PRO A 276 -8.87 24.39 4.13
CA PRO A 276 -8.35 25.33 5.12
C PRO A 276 -9.48 26.24 5.64
N GLY A 277 -9.51 26.45 6.95
CA GLY A 277 -10.42 27.42 7.59
C GLY A 277 -11.74 26.87 8.10
N ILE A 278 -12.01 25.58 7.92
CA ILE A 278 -13.11 24.91 8.64
C ILE A 278 -12.52 24.41 9.98
N VAL A 279 -12.42 25.31 10.94
CA VAL A 279 -12.15 24.93 12.34
C VAL A 279 -13.37 24.13 12.80
N ASN A 280 -13.14 22.97 13.40
CA ASN A 280 -14.23 22.26 14.08
C ASN A 280 -14.78 23.19 15.17
N ASP A 281 -16.01 23.64 15.00
CA ASP A 281 -16.78 24.34 16.00
C ASP A 281 -17.39 23.32 17.00
N ASP A 282 -16.60 22.29 17.31
CA ASP A 282 -16.88 21.37 18.40
C ASP A 282 -16.39 22.06 19.69
N GLY A 283 -17.12 23.13 20.05
CA GLY A 283 -17.05 23.74 21.35
C GLY A 283 -17.59 22.78 22.43
N PRO A 284 -17.24 23.03 23.69
CA PRO A 284 -17.32 22.10 24.79
C PRO A 284 -18.69 21.58 25.13
#